data_332f24cb200b3b3383ca5366d6cc5205
#
_entry.id   332f24cb200b3b3383ca5366d6cc5205
#
_cell.length_a   1.000
_cell.length_b   1.000
_cell.length_c   1.000
_cell.angle_alpha   90.00
_cell.angle_beta   90.00
_cell.angle_gamma   90.00
#
_symmetry.space_group_name_H-M   'P 1'
#
loop_
_entity.id
_entity.type
_entity.pdbx_description
1 polymer ?
#
loop_
_entity_poly.entity_id
_entity_poly.type
_entity_poly.pdbx_seq_one_letter_code
_entity_poly.pdbx_strand_id
1 'polypeptide(L)'
;LPIISAMGIETSILPTSILSTHTMFNDFTFRDLTDDMEPIKKHWQKEGFSFDAIYTCYLGSEKQITLVKDYFKTFGNTCKYIIVDPAMADNGKLYSGFDKDFPLKMAKLCKYADVILPNISEAAFMTGMPYPGENASNECIKDLLLSLAKLGSKKIVITGVESADHKFGFMGYDSETKEFFEYYTPKVQMKSHGTGDVFASTFTGALMNDYNIQDSLKIAADFTKACINNTYNDPEAVNYAVNFESEIPYLLKLIRKV
;
A
#
# COMPACT_ATOMS: atom_id res chain seq x y z
N LEU A 1 4.90 -7.90 7.19
CA LEU A 1 4.65 -9.07 8.03
C LEU A 1 4.42 -8.71 9.50
N PRO A 2 5.36 -8.03 10.24
CA PRO A 2 5.24 -7.91 11.71
C PRO A 2 3.95 -7.20 12.15
N ILE A 3 3.51 -6.18 11.44
CA ILE A 3 2.29 -5.43 11.76
C ILE A 3 1.05 -6.33 11.64
N ILE A 4 0.88 -7.01 10.52
CA ILE A 4 -0.29 -7.88 10.28
C ILE A 4 -0.31 -9.03 11.30
N SER A 5 0.85 -9.66 11.56
CA SER A 5 0.98 -10.72 12.56
C SER A 5 0.68 -10.24 13.99
N ALA A 6 1.13 -9.02 14.37
CA ALA A 6 0.82 -8.42 15.66
C ALA A 6 -0.70 -8.19 15.84
N MET A 7 -1.43 -7.99 14.75
CA MET A 7 -2.90 -7.87 14.75
C MET A 7 -3.63 -9.22 14.83
N GLY A 8 -2.90 -10.34 15.01
CA GLY A 8 -3.46 -11.67 15.18
C GLY A 8 -3.80 -12.40 13.88
N ILE A 9 -3.31 -11.92 12.74
CA ILE A 9 -3.55 -12.52 11.42
C ILE A 9 -2.34 -13.35 11.00
N GLU A 10 -2.56 -14.63 10.70
CA GLU A 10 -1.55 -15.50 10.12
C GLU A 10 -1.18 -15.00 8.72
N THR A 11 0.12 -14.83 8.46
CA THR A 11 0.61 -14.19 7.25
C THR A 11 1.66 -15.04 6.55
N SER A 12 1.35 -15.48 5.34
CA SER A 12 2.29 -16.17 4.44
C SER A 12 2.95 -15.15 3.52
N ILE A 13 4.26 -15.27 3.31
CA ILE A 13 5.03 -14.35 2.45
C ILE A 13 5.34 -15.04 1.12
N LEU A 14 5.04 -14.34 0.01
CA LEU A 14 5.59 -14.63 -1.31
C LEU A 14 6.71 -13.60 -1.57
N PRO A 15 7.99 -13.96 -1.42
CA PRO A 15 9.07 -13.02 -1.64
C PRO A 15 9.25 -12.76 -3.15
N THR A 16 9.29 -11.49 -3.54
CA THR A 16 9.54 -11.06 -4.92
C THR A 16 10.99 -10.69 -5.17
N SER A 17 11.67 -10.22 -4.13
CA SER A 17 13.10 -9.88 -4.14
C SER A 17 13.67 -9.82 -2.73
N ILE A 18 14.99 -9.92 -2.64
CA ILE A 18 15.75 -9.69 -1.41
C ILE A 18 16.73 -8.56 -1.66
N LEU A 19 16.69 -7.55 -0.80
CA LEU A 19 17.62 -6.43 -0.80
C LEU A 19 18.38 -6.43 0.51
N SER A 20 19.68 -6.09 0.48
CA SER A 20 20.49 -5.98 1.71
C SER A 20 20.10 -4.74 2.54
N THR A 21 19.63 -3.69 1.89
CA THR A 21 19.21 -2.42 2.50
C THR A 21 18.14 -1.75 1.63
N HIS A 22 17.57 -0.65 2.13
CA HIS A 22 16.68 0.22 1.36
C HIS A 22 17.41 0.81 0.14
N THR A 23 16.68 1.04 -0.97
CA THR A 23 17.22 1.53 -2.25
C THR A 23 17.78 2.97 -2.20
N MET A 24 17.62 3.70 -1.09
CA MET A 24 18.29 4.98 -0.90
C MET A 24 19.80 4.86 -0.59
N PHE A 25 20.24 3.67 -0.16
CA PHE A 25 21.66 3.38 0.04
C PHE A 25 22.32 3.04 -1.29
N ASN A 26 23.60 3.40 -1.43
CA ASN A 26 24.40 2.96 -2.58
C ASN A 26 24.88 1.53 -2.38
N ASP A 27 25.17 0.85 -3.47
CA ASP A 27 25.84 -0.46 -3.51
C ASP A 27 25.11 -1.58 -2.74
N PHE A 28 23.78 -1.46 -2.57
CA PHE A 28 22.99 -2.55 -1.98
C PHE A 28 22.99 -3.79 -2.88
N THR A 29 22.99 -4.97 -2.25
CA THR A 29 22.82 -6.22 -3.00
C THR A 29 21.34 -6.43 -3.30
N PHE A 30 21.07 -6.94 -4.51
CA PHE A 30 19.71 -7.23 -4.97
C PHE A 30 19.64 -8.65 -5.53
N ARG A 31 18.69 -9.44 -5.07
CA ARG A 31 18.34 -10.72 -5.65
C ARG A 31 16.89 -10.73 -6.09
N ASP A 32 16.69 -10.89 -7.38
CA ASP A 32 15.38 -11.12 -7.99
C ASP A 32 14.93 -12.56 -7.72
N LEU A 33 13.70 -12.74 -7.22
CA LEU A 33 13.09 -14.05 -6.94
C LEU A 33 11.95 -14.38 -7.90
N THR A 34 11.90 -13.73 -9.05
CA THR A 34 10.85 -13.94 -10.06
C THR A 34 10.69 -15.40 -10.46
N ASP A 35 11.80 -16.12 -10.60
CA ASP A 35 11.77 -17.52 -11.03
C ASP A 35 11.32 -18.50 -9.91
N ASP A 36 11.35 -18.06 -8.65
CA ASP A 36 10.86 -18.83 -7.50
C ASP A 36 9.34 -18.72 -7.33
N MET A 37 8.71 -17.64 -7.83
CA MET A 37 7.28 -17.36 -7.60
C MET A 37 6.37 -18.46 -8.18
N GLU A 38 6.59 -18.91 -9.40
CA GLU A 38 5.77 -19.95 -10.03
C GLU A 38 5.92 -21.34 -9.35
N PRO A 39 7.12 -21.80 -8.99
CA PRO A 39 7.29 -23.00 -8.16
C PRO A 39 6.57 -22.93 -6.81
N ILE A 40 6.65 -21.80 -6.11
CA ILE A 40 5.96 -21.59 -4.83
C ILE A 40 4.44 -21.69 -5.03
N LYS A 41 3.88 -21.03 -6.05
CA LYS A 41 2.45 -21.12 -6.37
C LYS A 41 2.00 -22.55 -6.58
N LYS A 42 2.70 -23.31 -7.43
CA LYS A 42 2.38 -24.70 -7.73
C LYS A 42 2.42 -25.58 -6.48
N HIS A 43 3.39 -25.35 -5.60
CA HIS A 43 3.48 -26.08 -4.35
C HIS A 43 2.31 -25.76 -3.43
N TRP A 44 1.98 -24.49 -3.24
CA TRP A 44 0.83 -24.09 -2.42
C TRP A 44 -0.50 -24.66 -2.96
N GLN A 45 -0.67 -24.68 -4.29
CA GLN A 45 -1.85 -25.32 -4.91
C GLN A 45 -1.89 -26.83 -4.62
N LYS A 46 -0.77 -27.52 -4.75
CA LYS A 46 -0.67 -28.96 -4.49
C LYS A 46 -0.99 -29.32 -3.05
N GLU A 47 -0.53 -28.49 -2.10
CA GLU A 47 -0.79 -28.69 -0.67
C GLU A 47 -2.19 -28.17 -0.23
N GLY A 48 -2.98 -27.59 -1.15
CA GLY A 48 -4.35 -27.16 -0.89
C GLY A 48 -4.45 -25.87 -0.06
N PHE A 49 -3.41 -24.99 -0.07
CA PHE A 49 -3.48 -23.72 0.63
C PHE A 49 -4.59 -22.84 0.05
N SER A 50 -5.28 -22.12 0.95
CA SER A 50 -6.23 -21.06 0.65
C SER A 50 -5.92 -19.83 1.49
N PHE A 51 -6.36 -18.65 1.03
CA PHE A 51 -6.10 -17.39 1.69
C PHE A 51 -7.38 -16.58 1.80
N ASP A 52 -7.56 -15.87 2.93
CA ASP A 52 -8.70 -14.97 3.14
C ASP A 52 -8.44 -13.59 2.52
N ALA A 53 -7.18 -13.23 2.31
CA ALA A 53 -6.80 -12.00 1.59
C ALA A 53 -5.46 -12.18 0.86
N ILE A 54 -5.29 -11.38 -0.20
CA ILE A 54 -3.99 -11.20 -0.86
C ILE A 54 -3.66 -9.71 -0.82
N TYR A 55 -2.50 -9.38 -0.27
CA TYR A 55 -1.96 -8.02 -0.27
C TYR A 55 -0.64 -8.01 -1.03
N THR A 56 -0.52 -7.10 -2.00
CA THR A 56 0.71 -6.90 -2.77
C THR A 56 1.25 -5.49 -2.55
N CYS A 57 2.57 -5.38 -2.51
CA CYS A 57 3.33 -4.14 -2.44
C CYS A 57 4.31 -4.10 -3.61
N TYR A 58 5.59 -3.82 -3.39
CA TYR A 58 6.61 -3.71 -4.42
C TYR A 58 6.70 -4.94 -5.33
N LEU A 59 6.60 -4.72 -6.64
CA LEU A 59 6.84 -5.70 -7.70
C LEU A 59 7.94 -5.16 -8.61
N GLY A 60 9.05 -5.90 -8.73
CA GLY A 60 10.26 -5.42 -9.39
C GLY A 60 10.24 -5.49 -10.92
N SER A 61 9.23 -6.14 -11.54
CA SER A 61 9.20 -6.32 -13.00
C SER A 61 7.79 -6.62 -13.53
N GLU A 62 7.60 -6.43 -14.84
CA GLU A 62 6.36 -6.83 -15.53
C GLU A 62 6.07 -8.34 -15.45
N LYS A 63 7.13 -9.16 -15.41
CA LYS A 63 6.99 -10.60 -15.23
C LYS A 63 6.36 -10.91 -13.88
N GLN A 64 6.78 -10.18 -12.83
CA GLN A 64 6.18 -10.29 -11.49
C GLN A 64 4.72 -9.83 -11.48
N ILE A 65 4.36 -8.72 -12.15
CA ILE A 65 2.96 -8.30 -12.31
C ILE A 65 2.13 -9.41 -12.95
N THR A 66 2.65 -10.06 -13.99
CA THR A 66 1.96 -11.16 -14.67
C THR A 66 1.77 -12.37 -13.75
N LEU A 67 2.81 -12.74 -12.99
CA LEU A 67 2.74 -13.83 -12.02
C LEU A 67 1.75 -13.53 -10.88
N VAL A 68 1.78 -12.33 -10.34
CA VAL A 68 0.84 -11.91 -9.27
C VAL A 68 -0.61 -11.94 -9.78
N LYS A 69 -0.86 -11.49 -11.01
CA LYS A 69 -2.19 -11.65 -11.62
C LYS A 69 -2.64 -13.10 -11.68
N ASP A 70 -1.72 -14.02 -11.89
CA ASP A 70 -2.01 -15.44 -11.90
C ASP A 70 -2.26 -16.00 -10.47
N TYR A 71 -1.55 -15.48 -9.47
CA TYR A 71 -1.89 -15.71 -8.05
C TYR A 71 -3.32 -15.26 -7.71
N PHE A 72 -3.74 -14.08 -8.19
CA PHE A 72 -5.12 -13.60 -7.99
C PHE A 72 -6.16 -14.54 -8.62
N LYS A 73 -5.89 -15.09 -9.80
CA LYS A 73 -6.78 -16.07 -10.42
C LYS A 73 -6.82 -17.40 -9.68
N THR A 74 -5.66 -17.81 -9.14
CA THR A 74 -5.50 -19.11 -8.49
C THR A 74 -6.14 -19.14 -7.11
N PHE A 75 -5.89 -18.10 -6.30
CA PHE A 75 -6.27 -18.06 -4.89
C PHE A 75 -7.34 -17.02 -4.58
N GLY A 76 -7.59 -16.06 -5.47
CA GLY A 76 -8.48 -14.94 -5.21
C GLY A 76 -9.95 -15.31 -5.03
N ASN A 77 -10.38 -16.46 -5.53
CA ASN A 77 -11.79 -16.91 -5.38
C ASN A 77 -12.19 -17.20 -3.93
N THR A 78 -11.23 -17.47 -3.05
CA THR A 78 -11.45 -17.68 -1.62
C THR A 78 -11.20 -16.40 -0.81
N CYS A 79 -10.58 -15.39 -1.43
CA CYS A 79 -10.23 -14.15 -0.75
C CYS A 79 -11.46 -13.27 -0.53
N LYS A 80 -11.56 -12.74 0.69
CA LYS A 80 -12.49 -11.66 1.04
C LYS A 80 -12.04 -10.33 0.43
N TYR A 81 -10.71 -10.14 0.33
CA TYR A 81 -10.11 -8.95 -0.25
C TYR A 81 -8.84 -9.25 -1.04
N ILE A 82 -8.70 -8.60 -2.20
CA ILE A 82 -7.45 -8.43 -2.93
C ILE A 82 -7.07 -6.95 -2.82
N ILE A 83 -5.90 -6.67 -2.22
CA ILE A 83 -5.42 -5.32 -1.93
C ILE A 83 -4.12 -5.10 -2.70
N VAL A 84 -4.03 -4.01 -3.44
CA VAL A 84 -2.82 -3.64 -4.19
C VAL A 84 -2.32 -2.28 -3.74
N ASP A 85 -1.13 -2.26 -3.17
CA ASP A 85 -0.30 -1.07 -3.03
C ASP A 85 0.65 -1.02 -4.23
N PRO A 86 0.47 -0.08 -5.17
CA PRO A 86 1.23 -0.07 -6.41
C PRO A 86 2.62 0.57 -6.25
N ALA A 87 3.35 0.24 -5.20
CA ALA A 87 4.64 0.82 -4.79
C ALA A 87 5.66 0.90 -5.93
N MET A 88 5.70 2.00 -6.68
CA MET A 88 6.56 2.19 -7.86
C MET A 88 7.08 3.63 -8.04
N ALA A 89 6.54 4.58 -7.30
CA ALA A 89 6.88 5.99 -7.49
C ALA A 89 6.70 6.81 -6.20
N ASP A 90 7.45 7.89 -6.09
CA ASP A 90 7.29 8.89 -5.04
C ASP A 90 7.77 10.26 -5.53
N ASN A 91 7.19 11.36 -5.01
CA ASN A 91 7.58 12.74 -5.33
C ASN A 91 7.65 13.03 -6.84
N GLY A 92 6.72 12.49 -7.63
CA GLY A 92 6.65 12.67 -9.07
C GLY A 92 7.73 11.92 -9.85
N LYS A 93 8.40 10.93 -9.25
CA LYS A 93 9.45 10.15 -9.90
C LYS A 93 9.21 8.65 -9.71
N LEU A 94 9.42 7.89 -10.77
CA LEU A 94 9.47 6.43 -10.69
C LEU A 94 10.70 5.99 -9.90
N TYR A 95 10.58 4.87 -9.18
CA TYR A 95 11.72 4.24 -8.54
C TYR A 95 12.74 3.78 -9.59
N SER A 96 13.99 3.68 -9.18
CA SER A 96 15.08 3.23 -10.03
C SER A 96 14.77 1.84 -10.62
N GLY A 97 14.96 1.69 -11.92
CA GLY A 97 14.74 0.43 -12.65
C GLY A 97 13.38 0.30 -13.33
N PHE A 98 12.43 1.19 -13.09
CA PHE A 98 11.14 1.18 -13.79
C PHE A 98 11.14 2.08 -15.01
N ASP A 99 10.56 1.59 -16.10
CA ASP A 99 10.31 2.35 -17.32
C ASP A 99 8.95 3.07 -17.31
N LYS A 100 8.69 3.88 -18.34
CA LYS A 100 7.44 4.66 -18.45
C LYS A 100 6.20 3.81 -18.69
N ASP A 101 6.36 2.55 -19.10
CA ASP A 101 5.24 1.64 -19.38
C ASP A 101 4.83 0.84 -18.14
N PHE A 102 5.72 0.72 -17.16
CA PHE A 102 5.45 -0.02 -15.92
C PHE A 102 4.17 0.45 -15.20
N PRO A 103 3.89 1.76 -15.00
CA PRO A 103 2.66 2.22 -14.36
C PRO A 103 1.39 1.79 -15.08
N LEU A 104 1.41 1.74 -16.41
CA LEU A 104 0.25 1.29 -17.20
C LEU A 104 -0.01 -0.20 -17.03
N LYS A 105 1.03 -1.00 -16.77
CA LYS A 105 0.92 -2.42 -16.48
C LYS A 105 0.43 -2.65 -15.05
N MET A 106 0.93 -1.85 -14.10
CA MET A 106 0.44 -1.84 -12.72
C MET A 106 -1.05 -1.45 -12.66
N ALA A 107 -1.49 -0.44 -13.42
CA ALA A 107 -2.90 -0.08 -13.54
C ALA A 107 -3.77 -1.25 -14.04
N LYS A 108 -3.25 -2.10 -14.95
CA LYS A 108 -3.95 -3.32 -15.38
C LYS A 108 -4.05 -4.39 -14.29
N LEU A 109 -3.08 -4.47 -13.38
CA LEU A 109 -3.15 -5.34 -12.20
C LEU A 109 -4.21 -4.84 -11.22
N CYS A 110 -4.23 -3.53 -10.97
CA CYS A 110 -5.17 -2.87 -10.06
C CYS A 110 -6.65 -3.14 -10.36
N LYS A 111 -7.00 -3.48 -11.61
CA LYS A 111 -8.38 -3.87 -11.98
C LYS A 111 -8.88 -5.14 -11.30
N TYR A 112 -7.97 -5.98 -10.85
CA TYR A 112 -8.31 -7.25 -10.16
C TYR A 112 -8.40 -7.07 -8.65
N ALA A 113 -8.02 -5.90 -8.14
CA ALA A 113 -8.06 -5.57 -6.73
C ALA A 113 -9.45 -5.10 -6.30
N ASP A 114 -9.82 -5.40 -5.06
CA ASP A 114 -10.98 -4.81 -4.40
C ASP A 114 -10.65 -3.42 -3.87
N VAL A 115 -9.42 -3.23 -3.39
CA VAL A 115 -8.91 -1.93 -2.90
C VAL A 115 -7.51 -1.67 -3.45
N ILE A 116 -7.26 -0.44 -3.91
CA ILE A 116 -5.92 0.03 -4.28
C ILE A 116 -5.52 1.22 -3.43
N LEU A 117 -4.23 1.29 -3.09
CA LEU A 117 -3.67 2.28 -2.14
C LEU A 117 -2.53 3.12 -2.78
N PRO A 118 -2.71 3.73 -3.96
CA PRO A 118 -1.66 4.53 -4.56
C PRO A 118 -1.38 5.81 -3.76
N ASN A 119 -0.13 6.30 -3.81
CA ASN A 119 0.15 7.70 -3.51
C ASN A 119 -0.18 8.60 -4.71
N ILE A 120 -0.04 9.93 -4.55
CA ILE A 120 -0.36 10.92 -5.61
C ILE A 120 0.49 10.69 -6.88
N SER A 121 1.77 10.34 -6.73
CA SER A 121 2.67 10.09 -7.85
C SER A 121 2.26 8.86 -8.65
N GLU A 122 1.95 7.78 -7.96
CA GLU A 122 1.49 6.53 -8.55
C GLU A 122 0.15 6.70 -9.27
N ALA A 123 -0.79 7.42 -8.63
CA ALA A 123 -2.07 7.75 -9.24
C ALA A 123 -1.89 8.54 -10.55
N ALA A 124 -1.01 9.54 -10.56
CA ALA A 124 -0.70 10.35 -11.73
C ALA A 124 -0.07 9.49 -12.85
N PHE A 125 0.93 8.67 -12.52
CA PHE A 125 1.57 7.81 -13.51
C PHE A 125 0.64 6.73 -14.08
N MET A 126 -0.17 6.09 -13.25
CA MET A 126 -1.13 5.06 -13.69
C MET A 126 -2.21 5.63 -14.61
N THR A 127 -2.62 6.88 -14.40
CA THR A 127 -3.65 7.55 -15.20
C THR A 127 -3.09 8.29 -16.40
N GLY A 128 -1.78 8.50 -16.47
CA GLY A 128 -1.12 9.35 -17.47
C GLY A 128 -1.40 10.85 -17.27
N MET A 129 -1.94 11.24 -16.13
CA MET A 129 -2.16 12.64 -15.77
C MET A 129 -0.86 13.28 -15.28
N PRO A 130 -0.67 14.60 -15.46
CA PRO A 130 0.45 15.30 -14.86
C PRO A 130 0.48 15.16 -13.34
N TYR A 131 1.66 14.97 -12.76
CA TYR A 131 1.82 14.97 -11.30
C TYR A 131 1.56 16.38 -10.74
N PRO A 132 0.55 16.56 -9.88
CA PRO A 132 0.14 17.90 -9.43
C PRO A 132 1.00 18.46 -8.29
N GLY A 133 1.99 17.72 -7.82
CA GLY A 133 2.79 18.07 -6.65
C GLY A 133 2.19 17.54 -5.33
N GLU A 134 2.95 17.71 -4.24
CA GLU A 134 2.53 17.27 -2.90
C GLU A 134 1.33 18.07 -2.37
N ASN A 135 1.22 19.35 -2.74
CA ASN A 135 0.13 20.25 -2.31
C ASN A 135 -0.99 20.32 -3.35
N ALA A 136 -1.36 19.17 -3.92
CA ALA A 136 -2.44 19.09 -4.88
C ALA A 136 -3.78 19.54 -4.28
N SER A 137 -4.57 20.28 -5.05
CA SER A 137 -5.93 20.66 -4.60
C SER A 137 -6.84 19.44 -4.49
N ASN A 138 -7.88 19.53 -3.67
CA ASN A 138 -8.88 18.47 -3.54
C ASN A 138 -9.51 18.11 -4.88
N GLU A 139 -9.69 19.09 -5.79
CA GLU A 139 -10.21 18.87 -7.14
C GLU A 139 -9.26 17.97 -7.95
N CYS A 140 -7.95 18.26 -7.93
CA CYS A 140 -6.95 17.43 -8.60
C CYS A 140 -6.94 16.00 -8.06
N ILE A 141 -7.06 15.82 -6.74
CA ILE A 141 -7.12 14.48 -6.13
C ILE A 141 -8.40 13.74 -6.56
N LYS A 142 -9.54 14.42 -6.59
CA LYS A 142 -10.80 13.84 -7.09
C LYS A 142 -10.72 13.44 -8.56
N ASP A 143 -10.07 14.26 -9.40
CA ASP A 143 -9.86 13.93 -10.81
C ASP A 143 -8.99 12.69 -11.00
N LEU A 144 -7.92 12.54 -10.19
CA LEU A 144 -7.10 11.33 -10.17
C LEU A 144 -7.91 10.10 -9.73
N LEU A 145 -8.70 10.21 -8.66
CA LEU A 145 -9.57 9.14 -8.17
C LEU A 145 -10.57 8.68 -9.24
N LEU A 146 -11.26 9.62 -9.88
CA LEU A 146 -12.21 9.33 -10.97
C LEU A 146 -11.52 8.74 -12.19
N SER A 147 -10.29 9.15 -12.49
CA SER A 147 -9.50 8.59 -13.60
C SER A 147 -9.07 7.15 -13.32
N LEU A 148 -8.65 6.84 -12.09
CA LEU A 148 -8.37 5.46 -11.65
C LEU A 148 -9.61 4.59 -11.69
N ALA A 149 -10.78 5.12 -11.30
CA ALA A 149 -12.06 4.41 -11.40
C ALA A 149 -12.41 4.07 -12.86
N LYS A 150 -12.18 4.98 -13.81
CA LYS A 150 -12.35 4.70 -15.25
C LYS A 150 -11.44 3.59 -15.76
N LEU A 151 -10.27 3.39 -15.14
CA LEU A 151 -9.39 2.27 -15.46
C LEU A 151 -9.88 0.93 -14.91
N GLY A 152 -10.94 0.91 -14.10
CA GLY A 152 -11.63 -0.28 -13.60
C GLY A 152 -11.32 -0.65 -12.16
N SER A 153 -10.70 0.23 -11.38
CA SER A 153 -10.50 0.01 -9.94
C SER A 153 -11.80 0.21 -9.16
N LYS A 154 -12.08 -0.64 -8.17
CA LYS A 154 -13.33 -0.62 -7.41
C LYS A 154 -13.30 0.42 -6.28
N LYS A 155 -12.43 0.24 -5.32
CA LYS A 155 -12.21 1.16 -4.20
C LYS A 155 -10.80 1.70 -4.26
N ILE A 156 -10.69 3.01 -4.33
CA ILE A 156 -9.43 3.71 -4.57
C ILE A 156 -9.17 4.62 -3.39
N VAL A 157 -7.97 4.55 -2.83
CA VAL A 157 -7.54 5.41 -1.72
C VAL A 157 -6.21 6.04 -2.10
N ILE A 158 -6.19 7.32 -2.41
CA ILE A 158 -4.95 8.06 -2.62
C ILE A 158 -4.42 8.47 -1.24
N THR A 159 -3.26 7.95 -0.90
CA THR A 159 -2.53 8.25 0.35
C THR A 159 -1.60 9.45 0.18
N GLY A 160 -1.18 10.04 1.30
CA GLY A 160 -0.25 11.16 1.26
C GLY A 160 -0.88 12.48 0.81
N VAL A 161 -2.19 12.65 1.01
CA VAL A 161 -2.91 13.87 0.65
C VAL A 161 -2.80 14.90 1.77
N GLU A 162 -2.46 16.14 1.41
CA GLU A 162 -2.50 17.29 2.31
C GLU A 162 -3.81 18.07 2.10
N SER A 163 -4.53 18.33 3.19
CA SER A 163 -5.75 19.14 3.15
C SER A 163 -5.43 20.64 3.13
N ALA A 164 -6.42 21.47 2.80
CA ALA A 164 -6.27 22.92 2.76
C ALA A 164 -5.88 23.55 4.11
N ASP A 165 -6.18 22.91 5.23
CA ASP A 165 -5.80 23.32 6.58
C ASP A 165 -4.52 22.62 7.09
N HIS A 166 -3.67 22.17 6.15
CA HIS A 166 -2.37 21.55 6.41
C HIS A 166 -2.40 20.30 7.30
N LYS A 167 -3.47 19.53 7.23
CA LYS A 167 -3.54 18.17 7.77
C LYS A 167 -3.13 17.15 6.71
N PHE A 168 -2.73 15.97 7.15
CA PHE A 168 -2.21 14.94 6.29
C PHE A 168 -3.02 13.64 6.43
N GLY A 169 -3.32 12.99 5.31
CA GLY A 169 -4.17 11.82 5.36
C GLY A 169 -4.38 11.16 4.00
N PHE A 170 -5.61 10.81 3.73
CA PHE A 170 -6.02 10.18 2.47
C PHE A 170 -7.37 10.71 1.98
N MET A 171 -7.58 10.58 0.68
CA MET A 171 -8.89 10.73 0.04
C MET A 171 -9.18 9.46 -0.77
N GLY A 172 -10.41 8.98 -0.69
CA GLY A 172 -10.83 7.78 -1.39
C GLY A 172 -12.11 7.98 -2.20
N TYR A 173 -12.36 7.02 -3.09
CA TYR A 173 -13.56 6.94 -3.92
C TYR A 173 -14.01 5.48 -4.04
N ASP A 174 -15.28 5.25 -3.81
CA ASP A 174 -15.94 3.98 -4.06
C ASP A 174 -16.66 4.03 -5.40
N SER A 175 -16.21 3.22 -6.37
CA SER A 175 -16.78 3.17 -7.72
C SER A 175 -18.17 2.55 -7.77
N GLU A 176 -18.58 1.79 -6.75
CA GLU A 176 -19.89 1.15 -6.66
C GLU A 176 -20.94 2.14 -6.15
N THR A 177 -20.64 2.80 -5.01
CA THR A 177 -21.56 3.79 -4.39
C THR A 177 -21.46 5.18 -5.02
N LYS A 178 -20.37 5.46 -5.74
CA LYS A 178 -20.03 6.78 -6.30
C LYS A 178 -19.76 7.84 -5.24
N GLU A 179 -19.33 7.43 -4.06
CA GLU A 179 -19.07 8.31 -2.93
C GLU A 179 -17.59 8.56 -2.73
N PHE A 180 -17.25 9.81 -2.39
CA PHE A 180 -15.94 10.17 -1.89
C PHE A 180 -15.91 10.07 -0.38
N PHE A 181 -14.77 9.71 0.17
CA PHE A 181 -14.51 9.70 1.59
C PHE A 181 -13.08 10.18 1.87
N GLU A 182 -12.84 10.74 3.04
CA GLU A 182 -11.54 11.27 3.40
C GLU A 182 -11.32 11.21 4.91
N TYR A 183 -10.07 11.19 5.32
CA TYR A 183 -9.68 11.32 6.71
C TYR A 183 -8.31 11.98 6.81
N TYR A 184 -8.20 12.95 7.71
CA TYR A 184 -6.98 13.74 7.91
C TYR A 184 -6.62 13.81 9.38
N THR A 185 -5.33 13.75 9.66
CA THR A 185 -4.73 13.94 10.99
C THR A 185 -3.80 15.14 10.97
N PRO A 186 -3.49 15.79 12.11
CA PRO A 186 -2.46 16.82 12.15
C PRO A 186 -1.15 16.33 11.54
N LYS A 187 -0.57 17.13 10.63
CA LYS A 187 0.67 16.80 9.92
C LYS A 187 1.85 16.78 10.90
N VAL A 188 2.64 15.72 10.85
CA VAL A 188 3.95 15.67 11.51
C VAL A 188 4.98 16.16 10.51
N GLN A 189 5.82 17.10 10.91
CA GLN A 189 6.85 17.69 10.03
C GLN A 189 8.10 16.79 9.94
N MET A 190 7.91 15.59 9.43
CA MET A 190 8.97 14.63 9.18
C MET A 190 8.69 13.88 7.89
N LYS A 191 9.70 13.73 7.04
CA LYS A 191 9.66 12.78 5.91
C LYS A 191 10.33 11.49 6.37
N SER A 192 9.62 10.39 6.31
CA SER A 192 10.13 9.06 6.64
C SER A 192 9.80 8.07 5.53
N HIS A 193 10.69 7.12 5.32
CA HIS A 193 10.43 5.98 4.43
C HIS A 193 9.67 4.87 5.18
N GLY A 194 8.96 4.02 4.44
CA GLY A 194 8.21 2.88 5.00
C GLY A 194 6.83 3.23 5.58
N THR A 195 6.39 4.50 5.53
CA THR A 195 5.06 4.92 6.01
C THR A 195 3.93 4.29 5.19
N GLY A 196 4.12 4.11 3.88
CA GLY A 196 3.19 3.40 3.00
C GLY A 196 3.00 1.95 3.43
N ASP A 197 4.11 1.25 3.68
CA ASP A 197 4.08 -0.16 4.14
C ASP A 197 3.37 -0.31 5.49
N VAL A 198 3.64 0.61 6.44
CA VAL A 198 2.95 0.64 7.76
C VAL A 198 1.45 0.86 7.56
N PHE A 199 1.07 1.84 6.74
CA PHE A 199 -0.33 2.16 6.45
C PHE A 199 -1.06 0.97 5.81
N ALA A 200 -0.54 0.44 4.71
CA ALA A 200 -1.18 -0.63 3.95
C ALA A 200 -1.24 -1.95 4.74
N SER A 201 -0.19 -2.27 5.52
CA SER A 201 -0.20 -3.44 6.40
C SER A 201 -1.23 -3.31 7.53
N THR A 202 -1.33 -2.13 8.14
CA THR A 202 -2.33 -1.86 9.20
C THR A 202 -3.74 -1.92 8.64
N PHE A 203 -3.97 -1.30 7.48
CA PHE A 203 -5.24 -1.35 6.78
C PHE A 203 -5.66 -2.80 6.49
N THR A 204 -4.76 -3.59 5.92
CA THR A 204 -5.01 -5.01 5.63
C THR A 204 -5.36 -5.80 6.90
N GLY A 205 -4.58 -5.62 7.96
CA GLY A 205 -4.84 -6.30 9.23
C GLY A 205 -6.15 -5.89 9.88
N ALA A 206 -6.57 -4.63 9.76
CA ALA A 206 -7.86 -4.14 10.28
C ALA A 206 -9.04 -4.73 9.48
N LEU A 207 -8.95 -4.79 8.16
CA LEU A 207 -9.96 -5.46 7.32
C LEU A 207 -10.13 -6.93 7.71
N MET A 208 -9.03 -7.63 7.98
CA MET A 208 -9.07 -9.04 8.40
C MET A 208 -9.57 -9.22 9.83
N ASN A 209 -9.60 -8.17 10.64
CA ASN A 209 -10.26 -8.10 11.94
C ASN A 209 -11.73 -7.62 11.85
N ASP A 210 -12.35 -7.72 10.67
CA ASP A 210 -13.76 -7.40 10.39
C ASP A 210 -14.15 -5.93 10.59
N TYR A 211 -13.19 -5.00 10.56
CA TYR A 211 -13.50 -3.59 10.43
C TYR A 211 -13.97 -3.29 8.99
N ASN A 212 -14.89 -2.34 8.83
CA ASN A 212 -15.23 -1.83 7.52
C ASN A 212 -14.06 -1.03 6.92
N ILE A 213 -14.12 -0.72 5.64
CA ILE A 213 -13.03 -0.06 4.91
C ILE A 213 -12.68 1.30 5.52
N GLN A 214 -13.68 2.11 5.88
CA GLN A 214 -13.43 3.45 6.42
C GLN A 214 -12.78 3.41 7.80
N ASP A 215 -13.26 2.53 8.69
CA ASP A 215 -12.64 2.33 10.00
C ASP A 215 -11.23 1.75 9.88
N SER A 216 -11.02 0.80 8.96
CA SER A 216 -9.70 0.23 8.70
C SER A 216 -8.69 1.27 8.21
N LEU A 217 -9.12 2.17 7.33
CA LEU A 217 -8.29 3.28 6.83
C LEU A 217 -7.99 4.30 7.95
N LYS A 218 -8.97 4.59 8.82
CA LYS A 218 -8.77 5.46 9.98
C LYS A 218 -7.76 4.87 10.95
N ILE A 219 -7.90 3.58 11.30
CA ILE A 219 -6.93 2.85 12.14
C ILE A 219 -5.53 2.92 11.53
N ALA A 220 -5.40 2.70 10.21
CA ALA A 220 -4.14 2.79 9.50
C ALA A 220 -3.53 4.20 9.56
N ALA A 221 -4.32 5.25 9.36
CA ALA A 221 -3.86 6.63 9.42
C ALA A 221 -3.41 7.03 10.85
N ASP A 222 -4.20 6.67 11.87
CA ASP A 222 -3.90 6.98 13.26
C ASP A 222 -2.63 6.24 13.73
N PHE A 223 -2.47 4.97 13.39
CA PHE A 223 -1.28 4.20 13.73
C PHE A 223 -0.04 4.71 12.99
N THR A 224 -0.14 4.95 11.68
CA THR A 224 0.99 5.49 10.90
C THR A 224 1.45 6.84 11.45
N LYS A 225 0.51 7.72 11.80
CA LYS A 225 0.82 9.01 12.45
C LYS A 225 1.55 8.80 13.78
N ALA A 226 1.11 7.84 14.62
CA ALA A 226 1.76 7.54 15.89
C ALA A 226 3.22 7.08 15.66
N CYS A 227 3.46 6.20 14.68
CA CYS A 227 4.80 5.77 14.30
C CYS A 227 5.69 6.95 13.84
N ILE A 228 5.14 7.86 13.01
CA ILE A 228 5.88 9.05 12.55
C ILE A 228 6.20 9.96 13.75
N ASN A 229 5.25 10.22 14.65
CA ASN A 229 5.48 11.01 15.85
C ASN A 229 6.54 10.40 16.76
N ASN A 230 6.50 9.09 16.96
CA ASN A 230 7.48 8.37 17.76
C ASN A 230 8.89 8.52 17.16
N THR A 231 9.01 8.33 15.84
CA THR A 231 10.27 8.52 15.12
C THR A 231 10.77 9.97 15.21
N TYR A 232 9.87 10.95 15.06
CA TYR A 232 10.21 12.39 15.14
C TYR A 232 10.76 12.79 16.51
N ASN A 233 10.23 12.20 17.57
CA ASN A 233 10.62 12.51 18.96
C ASN A 233 11.83 11.69 19.46
N ASP A 234 12.30 10.72 18.68
CA ASP A 234 13.46 9.90 19.01
C ASP A 234 14.74 10.53 18.43
N PRO A 235 15.65 11.07 19.28
CA PRO A 235 16.89 11.70 18.81
C PRO A 235 17.85 10.71 18.15
N GLU A 236 17.68 9.40 18.35
CA GLU A 236 18.49 8.35 17.76
C GLU A 236 17.80 7.67 16.56
N ALA A 237 16.62 8.18 16.15
CA ALA A 237 15.89 7.63 15.04
C ALA A 237 16.68 7.72 13.73
N VAL A 238 16.59 6.65 12.95
CA VAL A 238 17.15 6.63 11.60
C VAL A 238 16.22 7.33 10.61
N ASN A 239 16.78 7.91 9.56
CA ASN A 239 15.99 8.67 8.57
C ASN A 239 15.43 7.77 7.43
N TYR A 240 15.78 6.49 7.40
CA TYR A 240 15.40 5.55 6.34
C TYR A 240 14.24 4.62 6.72
N ALA A 241 13.70 4.72 7.93
CA ALA A 241 12.57 3.92 8.40
C ALA A 241 11.77 4.67 9.46
N VAL A 242 10.54 4.21 9.75
CA VAL A 242 9.75 4.65 10.90
C VAL A 242 9.83 3.64 12.05
N ASN A 243 9.91 4.12 13.29
CA ASN A 243 9.91 3.31 14.50
C ASN A 243 8.46 2.87 14.80
N PHE A 244 8.04 1.73 14.29
CA PHE A 244 6.68 1.21 14.50
C PHE A 244 6.60 0.20 15.63
N GLU A 245 7.70 -0.44 16.00
CA GLU A 245 7.75 -1.55 16.95
C GLU A 245 7.23 -1.13 18.34
N SER A 246 7.67 0.02 18.84
CA SER A 246 7.24 0.55 20.14
C SER A 246 5.79 1.03 20.14
N GLU A 247 5.20 1.28 18.96
CA GLU A 247 3.80 1.67 18.80
C GLU A 247 2.83 0.48 18.62
N ILE A 248 3.32 -0.76 18.52
CA ILE A 248 2.46 -1.96 18.44
C ILE A 248 1.45 -2.04 19.61
N PRO A 249 1.79 -1.71 20.86
CA PRO A 249 0.79 -1.69 21.95
C PRO A 249 -0.36 -0.69 21.71
N TYR A 250 -0.08 0.44 21.03
CA TYR A 250 -1.12 1.39 20.62
C TYR A 250 -1.99 0.81 19.48
N LEU A 251 -1.38 0.18 18.48
CA LEU A 251 -2.12 -0.53 17.43
C LEU A 251 -3.12 -1.54 18.02
N LEU A 252 -2.67 -2.34 18.98
CA LEU A 252 -3.52 -3.33 19.63
C LEU A 252 -4.68 -2.71 20.42
N LYS A 253 -4.52 -1.48 20.92
CA LYS A 253 -5.65 -0.73 21.53
C LYS A 253 -6.65 -0.26 20.47
N LEU A 254 -6.17 0.20 19.29
CA LEU A 254 -7.02 0.65 18.19
C LEU A 254 -7.93 -0.46 17.65
N ILE A 255 -7.44 -1.71 17.60
CA ILE A 255 -8.19 -2.86 17.05
C ILE A 255 -8.95 -3.67 18.10
N ARG A 256 -8.86 -3.34 19.39
CA ARG A 256 -9.70 -3.97 20.41
C ARG A 256 -11.11 -3.45 20.24
N LYS A 257 -12.01 -4.32 19.79
CA LYS A 257 -13.45 -4.10 19.94
C LYS A 257 -13.71 -4.06 21.45
N VAL A 258 -14.02 -2.88 21.98
CA VAL A 258 -14.45 -2.70 23.38
C VAL A 258 -15.81 -3.34 23.53
#